data_470ef347d86bf9d4d4b4aa81d4441272
#
_entry.id   470ef347d86bf9d4d4b4aa81d4441272
#
_cell.length_a   1.000
_cell.length_b   1.000
_cell.length_c   1.000
_cell.angle_alpha   90.00
_cell.angle_beta   90.00
_cell.angle_gamma   90.00
#
_symmetry.space_group_name_H-M   'P 1'
#
loop_
_entity.id
_entity.type
_entity.pdbx_description
1 polymer ?
#
loop_
_entity_poly.entity_id
_entity_poly.type
_entity_poly.pdbx_seq_one_letter_code
_entity_poly.pdbx_strand_id
1 'polypeptide(L)'
;QRGKLLAAPLLASLAWKLHQSNPDLTFLERVFPKLQKFFWSWFSPDHDPQRDGVPEWTHPLQTGFEDNPLFDVWHPWSQGVDIGTVHSPALCAMLYRESRCLLQMAKALGSTDDFSLLELQAEKLRALVEASWDASSALYTYTDRDTRLSPRGKILVRGKEGAGSFRPKAEFEHPVRLQIEIRTKSHTTKRPEAEIGEYALKGEPEIIEGHRFQWQSGGLVATSQKVYIQVGRVR
;
A
#
# COMPACT_ATOMS: atom_id res chain seq x y z
N GLN A 1 -16.18 15.96 11.39
CA GLN A 1 -14.99 15.78 10.52
C GLN A 1 -15.27 14.62 9.58
N ARG A 2 -15.23 14.83 8.27
CA ARG A 2 -15.25 13.74 7.30
C ARG A 2 -13.91 13.02 7.37
N GLY A 3 -13.94 11.70 7.54
CA GLY A 3 -12.72 10.89 7.53
C GLY A 3 -11.96 11.09 6.21
N LYS A 4 -10.62 11.07 6.27
CA LYS A 4 -9.76 11.14 5.08
C LYS A 4 -9.69 9.81 4.31
N LEU A 5 -10.23 8.72 4.87
CA LEU A 5 -10.18 7.40 4.24
C LEU A 5 -11.19 7.34 3.08
N LEU A 6 -10.69 7.06 1.90
CA LEU A 6 -11.54 6.70 0.75
C LEU A 6 -12.03 5.26 0.92
N ALA A 7 -13.25 4.99 0.48
CA ALA A 7 -13.72 3.61 0.34
C ALA A 7 -13.03 2.92 -0.85
N ALA A 8 -13.00 1.59 -0.87
CA ALA A 8 -12.48 0.83 -2.01
C ALA A 8 -13.08 1.33 -3.34
N PRO A 9 -12.29 1.44 -4.42
CA PRO A 9 -12.74 2.01 -5.67
C PRO A 9 -13.59 1.01 -6.48
N LEU A 10 -14.86 0.91 -6.09
CA LEU A 10 -15.84 -0.02 -6.70
C LEU A 10 -17.14 0.69 -7.12
N LEU A 11 -17.24 2.00 -6.95
CA LEU A 11 -18.51 2.73 -7.11
C LEU A 11 -18.92 2.87 -8.57
N ALA A 12 -17.99 3.12 -9.49
CA ALA A 12 -18.30 3.22 -10.90
C ALA A 12 -18.72 1.85 -11.48
N SER A 13 -18.04 0.79 -11.10
CA SER A 13 -18.41 -0.56 -11.53
C SER A 13 -19.77 -1.00 -10.97
N LEU A 14 -20.12 -0.61 -9.75
CA LEU A 14 -21.44 -0.88 -9.18
C LEU A 14 -22.53 -0.10 -9.91
N ALA A 15 -22.33 1.20 -10.12
CA ALA A 15 -23.29 2.04 -10.82
C ALA A 15 -23.52 1.57 -12.27
N TRP A 16 -22.44 1.17 -12.96
CA TRP A 16 -22.54 0.60 -14.30
C TRP A 16 -23.32 -0.70 -14.33
N LYS A 17 -23.08 -1.61 -13.38
CA LYS A 17 -23.86 -2.85 -13.25
C LYS A 17 -25.34 -2.61 -12.98
N LEU A 18 -25.66 -1.65 -12.11
CA LEU A 18 -27.06 -1.27 -11.87
C LEU A 18 -27.74 -0.79 -13.14
N HIS A 19 -27.08 0.08 -13.92
CA HIS A 19 -27.60 0.54 -15.21
C HIS A 19 -27.74 -0.61 -16.23
N GLN A 20 -26.79 -1.55 -16.27
CA GLN A 20 -26.91 -2.73 -17.15
C GLN A 20 -28.10 -3.61 -16.81
N SER A 21 -28.40 -3.75 -15.50
CA SER A 21 -29.53 -4.56 -15.02
C SER A 21 -30.89 -3.87 -15.21
N ASN A 22 -30.92 -2.56 -15.06
CA ASN A 22 -32.07 -1.72 -15.22
C ASN A 22 -31.66 -0.38 -15.85
N PRO A 23 -31.70 -0.25 -17.19
CA PRO A 23 -31.21 0.93 -17.89
C PRO A 23 -31.90 2.23 -17.42
N ASP A 24 -31.10 3.13 -16.85
CA ASP A 24 -31.54 4.45 -16.39
C ASP A 24 -30.42 5.47 -16.66
N LEU A 25 -30.59 6.26 -17.71
CA LEU A 25 -29.66 7.31 -18.11
C LEU A 25 -29.70 8.49 -17.14
N THR A 26 -30.86 8.82 -16.59
CA THR A 26 -31.00 9.90 -15.62
C THR A 26 -30.22 9.60 -14.35
N PHE A 27 -30.22 8.32 -13.93
CA PHE A 27 -29.36 7.87 -12.82
C PHE A 27 -27.89 8.07 -13.18
N LEU A 28 -27.44 7.64 -14.37
CA LEU A 28 -26.04 7.80 -14.78
C LEU A 28 -25.63 9.28 -14.85
N GLU A 29 -26.44 10.14 -15.47
CA GLU A 29 -26.17 11.60 -15.54
C GLU A 29 -25.93 12.19 -14.15
N ARG A 30 -26.74 11.79 -13.19
CA ARG A 30 -26.65 12.29 -11.80
C ARG A 30 -25.39 11.82 -11.06
N VAL A 31 -24.96 10.57 -11.28
CA VAL A 31 -23.86 9.97 -10.50
C VAL A 31 -22.51 10.12 -11.18
N PHE A 32 -22.44 10.17 -12.50
CA PHE A 32 -21.22 10.18 -13.29
C PHE A 32 -20.19 11.24 -12.85
N PRO A 33 -20.53 12.53 -12.70
CA PRO A 33 -19.55 13.54 -12.28
C PRO A 33 -19.02 13.29 -10.86
N LYS A 34 -19.82 12.68 -10.01
CA LYS A 34 -19.41 12.32 -8.65
C LYS A 34 -18.45 11.14 -8.64
N LEU A 35 -18.69 10.17 -9.51
CA LEU A 35 -17.85 8.99 -9.70
C LEU A 35 -16.50 9.37 -10.30
N GLN A 36 -16.48 10.27 -11.30
CA GLN A 36 -15.24 10.83 -11.83
C GLN A 36 -14.42 11.53 -10.73
N LYS A 37 -15.08 12.38 -9.94
CA LYS A 37 -14.40 13.06 -8.83
C LYS A 37 -13.85 12.07 -7.81
N PHE A 38 -14.60 11.03 -7.49
CA PHE A 38 -14.14 9.98 -6.58
C PHE A 38 -12.95 9.21 -7.16
N PHE A 39 -12.99 8.84 -8.43
CA PHE A 39 -11.88 8.20 -9.14
C PHE A 39 -10.59 9.05 -9.06
N TRP A 40 -10.67 10.33 -9.43
CA TRP A 40 -9.51 11.21 -9.42
C TRP A 40 -9.01 11.56 -8.01
N SER A 41 -9.83 11.37 -6.97
CA SER A 41 -9.37 11.53 -5.58
C SER A 41 -8.29 10.52 -5.19
N TRP A 42 -8.22 9.36 -5.85
CA TRP A 42 -7.18 8.37 -5.66
C TRP A 42 -5.80 8.83 -6.17
N PHE A 43 -5.76 9.79 -7.07
CA PHE A 43 -4.53 10.37 -7.63
C PHE A 43 -4.16 11.71 -6.98
N SER A 44 -4.75 12.00 -5.83
CA SER A 44 -4.38 13.14 -5.00
C SER A 44 -3.07 12.86 -4.23
N PRO A 45 -2.35 13.90 -3.76
CA PRO A 45 -1.13 13.71 -2.98
C PRO A 45 -1.29 12.86 -1.71
N ASP A 46 -2.50 12.72 -1.19
CA ASP A 46 -2.79 11.88 -0.03
C ASP A 46 -2.67 10.36 -0.36
N HIS A 47 -2.89 9.98 -1.62
CA HIS A 47 -2.87 8.59 -2.10
C HIS A 47 -1.82 8.33 -3.18
N ASP A 48 -1.33 9.35 -3.85
CA ASP A 48 -0.24 9.31 -4.82
C ASP A 48 0.81 10.35 -4.44
N PRO A 49 1.58 10.11 -3.36
CA PRO A 49 2.53 11.09 -2.84
C PRO A 49 3.70 11.34 -3.79
N GLN A 50 4.04 10.39 -4.64
CA GLN A 50 5.09 10.54 -5.66
C GLN A 50 4.60 11.20 -6.96
N ARG A 51 3.29 11.36 -7.11
CA ARG A 51 2.64 11.88 -8.33
C ARG A 51 3.05 11.12 -9.59
N ASP A 52 3.27 9.85 -9.42
CA ASP A 52 3.63 8.96 -10.53
C ASP A 52 2.41 8.22 -11.11
N GLY A 53 1.20 8.58 -10.69
CA GLY A 53 -0.07 8.00 -11.14
C GLY A 53 -0.26 6.56 -10.67
N VAL A 54 0.41 6.17 -9.58
CA VAL A 54 0.27 4.86 -8.94
C VAL A 54 -0.23 5.05 -7.51
N PRO A 55 -1.55 5.05 -7.30
CA PRO A 55 -2.10 5.27 -5.97
C PRO A 55 -1.76 4.14 -5.00
N GLU A 56 -1.73 4.50 -3.73
CA GLU A 56 -1.47 3.63 -2.60
C GLU A 56 -2.65 3.61 -1.63
N TRP A 57 -2.80 2.48 -0.96
CA TRP A 57 -3.64 2.41 0.22
C TRP A 57 -3.02 3.25 1.35
N THR A 58 -3.82 3.94 2.12
CA THR A 58 -3.34 4.66 3.31
C THR A 58 -3.74 3.94 4.60
N HIS A 59 -4.62 2.96 4.51
CA HIS A 59 -5.07 2.18 5.65
C HIS A 59 -5.63 0.82 5.20
N PRO A 60 -5.40 -0.29 5.93
CA PRO A 60 -5.92 -1.61 5.58
C PRO A 60 -7.44 -1.66 5.38
N LEU A 61 -8.22 -0.94 6.17
CA LEU A 61 -9.69 -0.88 6.02
C LEU A 61 -10.18 -0.37 4.65
N GLN A 62 -9.34 0.31 3.88
CA GLN A 62 -9.72 0.77 2.55
C GLN A 62 -9.75 -0.37 1.52
N THR A 63 -9.01 -1.44 1.78
CA THR A 63 -8.80 -2.51 0.80
C THR A 63 -10.05 -3.36 0.59
N GLY A 64 -10.91 -3.47 1.60
CA GLY A 64 -11.97 -4.46 1.66
C GLY A 64 -11.46 -5.89 1.84
N PHE A 65 -10.16 -6.08 2.04
CA PHE A 65 -9.53 -7.36 2.38
C PHE A 65 -9.13 -7.31 3.85
N GLU A 66 -9.99 -7.80 4.70
CA GLU A 66 -9.71 -7.97 6.11
C GLU A 66 -8.70 -9.11 6.29
N ASP A 67 -7.93 -9.06 7.37
CA ASP A 67 -6.94 -10.09 7.73
C ASP A 67 -5.86 -10.34 6.66
N ASN A 68 -5.46 -9.29 5.91
CA ASN A 68 -4.39 -9.44 4.94
C ASN A 68 -3.03 -9.63 5.65
N PRO A 69 -2.39 -10.82 5.56
CA PRO A 69 -1.18 -11.12 6.32
C PRO A 69 0.03 -10.26 5.94
N LEU A 70 -0.02 -9.53 4.83
CA LEU A 70 1.04 -8.61 4.46
C LEU A 70 1.01 -7.33 5.31
N PHE A 71 -0.18 -6.80 5.60
CA PHE A 71 -0.38 -5.49 6.21
C PHE A 71 -0.99 -5.56 7.60
N ASP A 72 -1.76 -6.61 7.90
CA ASP A 72 -2.46 -6.71 9.16
C ASP A 72 -1.52 -7.14 10.27
N VAL A 73 -1.03 -6.15 10.99
CA VAL A 73 -0.10 -6.32 12.10
C VAL A 73 -0.70 -7.06 13.31
N TRP A 74 -2.03 -7.15 13.38
CA TRP A 74 -2.73 -7.93 14.41
C TRP A 74 -2.63 -9.43 14.15
N HIS A 75 -2.41 -9.81 12.91
CA HIS A 75 -2.28 -11.20 12.52
C HIS A 75 -0.92 -11.76 12.94
N PRO A 76 -0.86 -12.93 13.61
CA PRO A 76 0.40 -13.49 14.11
C PRO A 76 1.45 -13.77 13.02
N TRP A 77 1.02 -13.92 11.78
CA TRP A 77 1.89 -14.14 10.61
C TRP A 77 2.08 -12.89 9.74
N SER A 78 1.56 -11.75 10.18
CA SER A 78 1.75 -10.51 9.43
C SER A 78 3.23 -10.22 9.22
N GLN A 79 3.56 -9.79 8.01
CA GLN A 79 4.90 -9.31 7.70
C GLN A 79 5.13 -7.88 8.19
N GLY A 80 4.08 -7.19 8.64
CA GLY A 80 4.14 -5.84 9.17
C GLY A 80 4.57 -4.80 8.13
N VAL A 81 4.31 -5.04 6.85
CA VAL A 81 4.58 -4.06 5.79
C VAL A 81 3.65 -2.88 5.96
N ASP A 82 4.19 -1.66 5.88
CA ASP A 82 3.37 -0.47 5.85
C ASP A 82 2.63 -0.37 4.52
N ILE A 83 1.31 -0.46 4.58
CA ILE A 83 0.44 -0.45 3.40
C ILE A 83 0.61 0.81 2.54
N GLY A 84 0.94 1.95 3.17
CA GLY A 84 1.18 3.22 2.49
C GLY A 84 2.55 3.32 1.81
N THR A 85 3.31 2.23 1.73
CA THR A 85 4.63 2.21 1.10
C THR A 85 4.74 1.19 -0.02
N VAL A 86 3.63 0.58 -0.42
CA VAL A 86 3.64 -0.45 -1.45
C VAL A 86 2.61 -0.17 -2.54
N HIS A 87 3.01 -0.41 -3.75
CA HIS A 87 2.12 -0.45 -4.89
C HIS A 87 1.35 -1.77 -4.89
N SER A 88 0.04 -1.66 -4.87
CA SER A 88 -0.87 -2.80 -4.81
C SER A 88 -1.42 -3.14 -6.19
N PRO A 89 -1.15 -4.34 -6.74
CA PRO A 89 -1.78 -4.77 -7.98
C PRO A 89 -3.30 -4.83 -7.87
N ALA A 90 -3.83 -5.14 -6.68
CA ALA A 90 -5.27 -5.17 -6.44
C ALA A 90 -5.89 -3.77 -6.56
N LEU A 91 -5.26 -2.73 -5.97
CA LEU A 91 -5.74 -1.35 -6.12
C LEU A 91 -5.68 -0.90 -7.58
N CYS A 92 -4.56 -1.16 -8.26
CA CYS A 92 -4.41 -0.84 -9.67
C CYS A 92 -5.49 -1.53 -10.55
N ALA A 93 -5.78 -2.80 -10.28
CA ALA A 93 -6.82 -3.55 -11.00
C ALA A 93 -8.24 -3.00 -10.74
N MET A 94 -8.54 -2.63 -9.48
CA MET A 94 -9.82 -1.99 -9.13
C MET A 94 -9.96 -0.65 -9.86
N LEU A 95 -8.95 0.21 -9.81
CA LEU A 95 -8.96 1.51 -10.47
C LEU A 95 -8.99 1.38 -12.00
N TYR A 96 -8.30 0.41 -12.58
CA TYR A 96 -8.43 0.09 -13.99
C TYR A 96 -9.88 -0.25 -14.37
N ARG A 97 -10.52 -1.10 -13.59
CA ARG A 97 -11.94 -1.45 -13.80
C ARG A 97 -12.86 -0.23 -13.68
N GLU A 98 -12.64 0.61 -12.66
CA GLU A 98 -13.41 1.85 -12.46
C GLU A 98 -13.27 2.78 -13.68
N SER A 99 -12.05 2.99 -14.17
CA SER A 99 -11.81 3.81 -15.36
C SER A 99 -12.55 3.28 -16.60
N ARG A 100 -12.53 1.95 -16.80
CA ARG A 100 -13.27 1.30 -17.91
C ARG A 100 -14.78 1.50 -17.79
N CYS A 101 -15.33 1.41 -16.58
CA CYS A 101 -16.74 1.65 -16.34
C CYS A 101 -17.11 3.13 -16.55
N LEU A 102 -16.26 4.07 -16.13
CA LEU A 102 -16.47 5.49 -16.40
C LEU A 102 -16.49 5.79 -17.90
N LEU A 103 -15.58 5.23 -18.68
CA LEU A 103 -15.56 5.37 -20.14
C LEU A 103 -16.83 4.80 -20.80
N GLN A 104 -17.32 3.67 -20.31
CA GLN A 104 -18.58 3.08 -20.79
C GLN A 104 -19.79 3.96 -20.45
N MET A 105 -19.82 4.54 -19.25
CA MET A 105 -20.87 5.49 -18.86
C MET A 105 -20.84 6.74 -19.73
N ALA A 106 -19.66 7.33 -19.96
CA ALA A 106 -19.49 8.49 -20.83
C ALA A 106 -20.05 8.22 -22.23
N LYS A 107 -19.72 7.04 -22.79
CA LYS A 107 -20.24 6.61 -24.09
C LYS A 107 -21.76 6.45 -24.04
N ALA A 108 -22.36 5.84 -23.04
CA ALA A 108 -23.80 5.65 -22.91
C ALA A 108 -24.55 6.97 -22.77
N LEU A 109 -23.94 7.96 -22.11
CA LEU A 109 -24.46 9.32 -21.95
C LEU A 109 -24.26 10.18 -23.21
N GLY A 110 -23.56 9.69 -24.23
CA GLY A 110 -23.25 10.47 -25.43
C GLY A 110 -22.37 11.70 -25.12
N SER A 111 -21.55 11.63 -24.06
CA SER A 111 -20.66 12.74 -23.69
C SER A 111 -19.65 13.00 -24.80
N THR A 112 -19.44 14.28 -25.11
CA THR A 112 -18.45 14.78 -26.06
C THR A 112 -17.20 15.31 -25.39
N ASP A 113 -17.09 15.12 -24.06
CA ASP A 113 -15.92 15.55 -23.31
C ASP A 113 -14.68 14.77 -23.73
N ASP A 114 -13.50 15.37 -23.50
CA ASP A 114 -12.21 14.70 -23.71
C ASP A 114 -11.87 13.77 -22.54
N PHE A 115 -11.84 12.48 -22.81
CA PHE A 115 -11.47 11.43 -21.84
C PHE A 115 -10.08 10.87 -22.06
N SER A 116 -9.23 11.49 -22.87
CA SER A 116 -7.87 11.01 -23.20
C SER A 116 -7.00 10.77 -21.95
N LEU A 117 -7.11 11.64 -20.95
CA LEU A 117 -6.40 11.47 -19.67
C LEU A 117 -6.90 10.24 -18.91
N LEU A 118 -8.19 9.96 -18.93
CA LEU A 118 -8.77 8.79 -18.29
C LEU A 118 -8.34 7.50 -19.00
N GLU A 119 -8.30 7.52 -20.32
CA GLU A 119 -7.80 6.40 -21.13
C GLU A 119 -6.32 6.14 -20.89
N LEU A 120 -5.49 7.19 -20.89
CA LEU A 120 -4.08 7.09 -20.59
C LEU A 120 -3.83 6.50 -19.20
N GLN A 121 -4.58 6.97 -18.20
CA GLN A 121 -4.47 6.46 -16.83
C GLN A 121 -4.94 5.00 -16.76
N ALA A 122 -5.98 4.62 -17.47
CA ALA A 122 -6.44 3.23 -17.55
C ALA A 122 -5.35 2.31 -18.11
N GLU A 123 -4.70 2.68 -19.22
CA GLU A 123 -3.64 1.87 -19.82
C GLU A 123 -2.41 1.76 -18.90
N LYS A 124 -2.07 2.84 -18.19
CA LYS A 124 -1.01 2.80 -17.18
C LYS A 124 -1.32 1.82 -16.05
N LEU A 125 -2.52 1.87 -15.49
CA LEU A 125 -2.95 0.95 -14.43
C LEU A 125 -2.95 -0.50 -14.91
N ARG A 126 -3.39 -0.77 -16.14
CA ARG A 126 -3.34 -2.09 -16.75
C ARG A 126 -1.90 -2.60 -16.85
N ALA A 127 -1.00 -1.78 -17.39
CA ALA A 127 0.40 -2.14 -17.53
C ALA A 127 1.08 -2.45 -16.19
N LEU A 128 0.73 -1.71 -15.13
CA LEU A 128 1.23 -1.97 -13.77
C LEU A 128 0.74 -3.32 -13.22
N VAL A 129 -0.52 -3.66 -13.44
CA VAL A 129 -1.04 -4.98 -13.03
C VAL A 129 -0.32 -6.09 -13.79
N GLU A 130 -0.17 -5.96 -15.10
CA GLU A 130 0.54 -6.94 -15.92
C GLU A 130 2.01 -7.10 -15.50
N ALA A 131 2.71 -5.99 -15.23
CA ALA A 131 4.09 -6.00 -14.77
C ALA A 131 4.29 -6.59 -13.36
N SER A 132 3.22 -6.62 -12.54
CA SER A 132 3.27 -7.21 -11.20
C SER A 132 3.18 -8.74 -11.19
N TRP A 133 2.93 -9.38 -12.35
CA TRP A 133 2.85 -10.82 -12.45
C TRP A 133 4.24 -11.47 -12.34
N ASP A 134 4.41 -12.32 -11.35
CA ASP A 134 5.60 -13.17 -11.21
C ASP A 134 5.29 -14.59 -11.70
N ALA A 135 5.80 -14.93 -12.87
CA ALA A 135 5.57 -16.23 -13.48
C ALA A 135 6.19 -17.39 -12.67
N SER A 136 7.23 -17.12 -11.88
CA SER A 136 7.90 -18.15 -11.08
C SER A 136 7.07 -18.62 -9.89
N SER A 137 6.31 -17.71 -9.29
CA SER A 137 5.40 -17.99 -8.18
C SER A 137 3.94 -18.13 -8.60
N ALA A 138 3.61 -17.78 -9.87
CA ALA A 138 2.26 -17.69 -10.42
C ALA A 138 1.35 -16.74 -9.57
N LEU A 139 1.90 -15.62 -9.11
CA LEU A 139 1.22 -14.65 -8.27
C LEU A 139 1.47 -13.23 -8.76
N TYR A 140 0.50 -12.35 -8.47
CA TYR A 140 0.72 -10.91 -8.56
C TYR A 140 1.43 -10.43 -7.30
N THR A 141 2.53 -9.70 -7.47
CA THR A 141 3.39 -9.26 -6.37
C THR A 141 3.17 -7.80 -6.05
N TYR A 142 3.16 -7.48 -4.77
CA TYR A 142 3.26 -6.10 -4.31
C TYR A 142 4.69 -5.60 -4.53
N THR A 143 4.82 -4.33 -4.85
CA THR A 143 6.12 -3.69 -5.07
C THR A 143 6.32 -2.56 -4.08
N ASP A 144 7.42 -2.57 -3.37
CA ASP A 144 7.78 -1.44 -2.49
C ASP A 144 7.97 -0.18 -3.33
N ARG A 145 7.34 0.91 -2.91
CA ARG A 145 7.33 2.19 -3.61
C ARG A 145 8.73 2.75 -3.87
N ASP A 146 9.60 2.66 -2.87
CA ASP A 146 10.91 3.31 -2.90
C ASP A 146 11.99 2.43 -3.55
N THR A 147 11.96 1.14 -3.25
CA THR A 147 12.98 0.20 -3.75
C THR A 147 12.63 -0.42 -5.09
N ARG A 148 11.35 -0.38 -5.48
CA ARG A 148 10.79 -1.04 -6.68
C ARG A 148 10.95 -2.56 -6.68
N LEU A 149 11.22 -3.14 -5.53
CA LEU A 149 11.33 -4.58 -5.34
C LEU A 149 10.07 -5.13 -4.68
N SER A 150 9.77 -6.38 -4.97
CA SER A 150 8.74 -7.10 -4.23
C SER A 150 9.18 -7.29 -2.77
N PRO A 151 8.32 -7.05 -1.77
CA PRO A 151 8.67 -7.14 -0.36
C PRO A 151 8.88 -8.60 0.08
N ARG A 152 9.95 -9.22 -0.40
CA ARG A 152 10.44 -10.50 0.11
C ARG A 152 11.38 -10.23 1.27
N GLY A 153 10.93 -10.52 2.48
CA GLY A 153 11.75 -10.32 3.67
C GLY A 153 12.89 -11.33 3.76
N LYS A 154 14.11 -10.84 4.01
CA LYS A 154 15.24 -11.66 4.43
C LYS A 154 15.57 -11.32 5.88
N ILE A 155 15.59 -12.32 6.76
CA ILE A 155 16.00 -12.10 8.14
C ILE A 155 17.51 -11.88 8.16
N LEU A 156 17.92 -10.69 8.56
CA LEU A 156 19.34 -10.32 8.68
C LEU A 156 19.91 -10.72 10.03
N VAL A 157 19.12 -10.51 11.09
CA VAL A 157 19.53 -10.79 12.48
C VAL A 157 18.35 -11.35 13.24
N ARG A 158 18.59 -12.39 14.04
CA ARG A 158 17.71 -12.79 15.13
C ARG A 158 18.42 -12.51 16.44
N GLY A 159 17.90 -11.56 17.19
CA GLY A 159 18.41 -11.23 18.51
C GLY A 159 18.08 -12.29 19.55
N LYS A 160 18.88 -12.33 20.60
CA LYS A 160 18.58 -13.01 21.85
C LYS A 160 17.88 -12.05 22.80
N GLU A 161 17.33 -12.59 23.89
CA GLU A 161 16.71 -11.80 24.95
C GLU A 161 17.72 -10.80 25.56
N GLY A 162 17.24 -9.61 25.84
CA GLY A 162 18.00 -8.53 26.46
C GLY A 162 18.41 -7.40 25.52
N ALA A 163 18.92 -6.34 26.08
CA ALA A 163 19.50 -5.24 25.34
C ALA A 163 20.82 -5.68 24.70
N GLY A 164 21.01 -5.37 23.44
CA GLY A 164 22.21 -5.75 22.71
C GLY A 164 22.41 -4.94 21.44
N SER A 165 23.66 -4.84 21.03
CA SER A 165 24.03 -4.28 19.74
C SER A 165 24.16 -5.41 18.72
N PHE A 166 23.53 -5.24 17.56
CA PHE A 166 23.56 -6.21 16.48
C PHE A 166 24.18 -5.56 15.25
N ARG A 167 25.17 -6.19 14.68
CA ARG A 167 25.78 -5.75 13.42
C ARG A 167 25.52 -6.82 12.36
N PRO A 168 24.53 -6.65 11.49
CA PRO A 168 24.31 -7.57 10.38
C PRO A 168 25.48 -7.52 9.40
N LYS A 169 25.93 -8.68 8.96
CA LYS A 169 26.87 -8.82 7.84
C LYS A 169 26.05 -9.00 6.57
N ALA A 170 25.54 -7.91 6.03
CA ALA A 170 24.78 -7.94 4.79
C ALA A 170 25.18 -6.75 3.94
N GLU A 171 25.44 -7.00 2.67
CA GLU A 171 25.62 -6.01 1.64
C GLU A 171 24.43 -6.06 0.69
N PHE A 172 23.94 -4.91 0.28
CA PHE A 172 22.83 -4.79 -0.64
C PHE A 172 23.29 -4.01 -1.87
N GLU A 173 23.04 -4.55 -3.04
CA GLU A 173 23.32 -3.87 -4.32
C GLU A 173 22.40 -2.67 -4.55
N HIS A 174 21.22 -2.70 -3.95
CA HIS A 174 20.20 -1.67 -4.07
C HIS A 174 19.69 -1.25 -2.69
N PRO A 175 19.11 -0.04 -2.58
CA PRO A 175 18.45 0.38 -1.35
C PRO A 175 17.37 -0.62 -0.93
N VAL A 176 17.34 -0.95 0.35
CA VAL A 176 16.35 -1.87 0.93
C VAL A 176 15.60 -1.19 2.05
N ARG A 177 14.38 -1.64 2.30
CA ARG A 177 13.63 -1.23 3.47
C ARG A 177 13.98 -2.15 4.63
N LEU A 178 14.48 -1.56 5.70
CA LEU A 178 14.79 -2.30 6.92
C LEU A 178 13.54 -2.36 7.81
N GLN A 179 13.20 -3.54 8.28
CA GLN A 179 12.15 -3.76 9.26
C GLN A 179 12.74 -4.37 10.53
N ILE A 180 12.44 -3.77 11.66
CA ILE A 180 12.88 -4.25 12.98
C ILE A 180 11.66 -4.69 13.77
N GLU A 181 11.62 -5.95 14.17
CA GLU A 181 10.60 -6.50 15.06
C GLU A 181 11.17 -6.66 16.46
N ILE A 182 10.57 -5.97 17.42
CA ILE A 182 10.92 -6.11 18.85
C ILE A 182 9.76 -6.83 19.53
N ARG A 183 10.08 -7.93 20.21
CA ARG A 183 9.11 -8.70 21.00
C ARG A 183 9.41 -8.53 22.48
N THR A 184 8.39 -8.17 23.25
CA THR A 184 8.48 -8.12 24.71
C THR A 184 7.69 -9.28 25.32
N LYS A 185 8.19 -9.88 26.39
CA LYS A 185 7.54 -11.02 27.06
C LYS A 185 6.38 -10.64 27.96
N SER A 186 6.28 -9.39 28.36
CA SER A 186 5.24 -8.90 29.27
C SER A 186 4.61 -7.63 28.75
N HIS A 187 3.38 -7.35 29.18
CA HIS A 187 2.80 -6.05 28.99
C HIS A 187 3.67 -4.99 29.67
N THR A 188 4.30 -4.16 28.88
CA THR A 188 5.06 -3.02 29.37
C THR A 188 4.42 -1.74 28.89
N THR A 189 4.29 -0.77 29.78
CA THR A 189 3.89 0.60 29.44
C THR A 189 5.04 1.42 28.88
N LYS A 190 6.28 0.94 29.02
CA LYS A 190 7.45 1.60 28.45
C LYS A 190 7.62 1.21 27.00
N ARG A 191 7.75 2.20 26.14
CA ARG A 191 8.09 1.97 24.72
C ARG A 191 9.52 1.41 24.68
N PRO A 192 9.77 0.31 23.95
CA PRO A 192 11.13 -0.10 23.68
C PRO A 192 11.81 0.96 22.81
N GLU A 193 13.04 1.23 23.11
CA GLU A 193 13.88 2.13 22.34
C GLU A 193 14.86 1.27 21.53
N ALA A 194 15.02 1.61 20.27
CA ALA A 194 16.06 1.05 19.42
C ALA A 194 16.78 2.20 18.73
N GLU A 195 18.08 2.16 18.79
CA GLU A 195 18.96 3.07 18.09
C GLU A 195 19.54 2.33 16.89
N ILE A 196 19.47 2.95 15.73
CA ILE A 196 20.06 2.43 14.50
C ILE A 196 21.30 3.27 14.26
N GLY A 197 22.45 2.64 14.45
CA GLY A 197 23.75 3.27 14.22
C GLY A 197 24.07 3.42 12.73
N GLU A 198 25.24 3.94 12.49
CA GLU A 198 25.78 4.14 11.14
C GLU A 198 25.88 2.84 10.37
N TYR A 199 25.45 2.87 9.12
CA TYR A 199 25.81 1.85 8.14
C TYR A 199 26.17 2.52 6.81
N ALA A 200 27.20 1.93 6.20
CA ALA A 200 27.67 2.36 4.90
C ALA A 200 27.07 1.46 3.82
N LEU A 201 26.47 2.06 2.81
CA LEU A 201 26.51 1.50 1.48
C LEU A 201 27.93 1.70 0.95
N LYS A 202 28.39 0.83 0.04
CA LYS A 202 29.66 1.00 -0.66
C LYS A 202 29.85 2.46 -1.05
N GLY A 203 30.63 3.19 -0.25
CA GLY A 203 31.04 4.54 -0.59
C GLY A 203 30.97 5.56 0.53
N GLU A 204 29.87 5.75 1.25
CA GLU A 204 29.77 6.78 2.29
C GLU A 204 28.75 6.42 3.38
N PRO A 205 29.05 6.73 4.65
CA PRO A 205 28.09 6.54 5.75
C PRO A 205 26.96 7.58 5.65
N GLU A 206 25.73 7.15 5.72
CA GLU A 206 24.57 8.02 5.82
C GLU A 206 23.92 7.82 7.20
N ILE A 207 23.80 8.89 7.95
CA ILE A 207 23.13 8.90 9.25
C ILE A 207 21.63 9.01 9.01
N ILE A 208 20.87 8.06 9.57
CA ILE A 208 19.40 8.12 9.50
C ILE A 208 18.89 8.79 10.76
N GLU A 209 18.41 10.01 10.61
CA GLU A 209 17.68 10.71 11.66
C GLU A 209 16.17 10.45 11.51
N GLY A 210 15.55 10.19 12.63
CA GLY A 210 14.08 10.21 12.79
C GLY A 210 13.38 8.86 12.60
N HIS A 211 13.15 8.16 13.69
CA HIS A 211 12.41 6.91 13.71
C HIS A 211 11.00 7.13 14.21
N ARG A 212 9.99 6.71 13.42
CA ARG A 212 8.63 6.59 13.93
C ARG A 212 8.42 5.17 14.44
N PHE A 213 8.32 5.04 15.75
CA PHE A 213 7.84 3.82 16.37
C PHE A 213 6.33 3.77 16.29
N GLN A 214 5.77 2.77 15.66
CA GLN A 214 4.38 2.47 15.81
C GLN A 214 4.21 1.34 16.83
N TRP A 215 3.63 1.67 17.98
CA TRP A 215 3.17 0.67 18.93
C TRP A 215 1.88 0.07 18.42
N GLN A 216 1.91 -1.23 18.30
CA GLN A 216 0.69 -1.99 18.05
C GLN A 216 0.59 -3.05 19.13
N SER A 217 -0.43 -2.93 19.98
CA SER A 217 -0.76 -3.98 20.93
C SER A 217 -1.40 -5.11 20.13
N GLY A 218 -0.73 -6.26 20.08
CA GLY A 218 -1.34 -7.49 19.56
C GLY A 218 -2.58 -7.82 20.34
N GLY A 219 -3.65 -8.20 19.64
CA GLY A 219 -4.93 -8.51 20.23
C GLY A 219 -4.88 -9.58 21.32
N LEU A 220 -6.00 -9.80 21.95
CA LEU A 220 -6.39 -10.54 23.16
C LEU A 220 -5.67 -11.86 23.53
N VAL A 221 -4.66 -12.34 22.80
CA VAL A 221 -4.02 -13.64 23.04
C VAL A 221 -2.50 -13.54 23.20
N ALA A 222 -1.90 -12.37 23.04
CA ALA A 222 -0.45 -12.29 23.03
C ALA A 222 0.13 -11.85 24.39
N THR A 223 0.83 -12.76 25.04
CA THR A 223 1.75 -12.48 26.13
C THR A 223 3.00 -11.69 25.68
N SER A 224 3.10 -11.38 24.39
CA SER A 224 4.21 -10.61 23.83
C SER A 224 3.70 -9.44 22.99
N GLN A 225 4.24 -8.26 23.20
CA GLN A 225 4.03 -7.11 22.32
C GLN A 225 5.03 -7.17 21.16
N LYS A 226 4.55 -6.97 19.95
CA LYS A 226 5.39 -6.79 18.78
C LYS A 226 5.46 -5.31 18.45
N VAL A 227 6.66 -4.80 18.27
CA VAL A 227 6.90 -3.45 17.77
C VAL A 227 7.61 -3.56 16.45
N TYR A 228 7.06 -2.92 15.43
CA TYR A 228 7.69 -2.84 14.13
C TYR A 228 8.25 -1.43 13.95
N ILE A 229 9.50 -1.36 13.59
CA ILE A 229 10.16 -0.15 13.16
C ILE A 229 10.40 -0.30 11.68
N GLN A 230 9.75 0.53 10.91
CA GLN A 230 10.06 0.64 9.50
C GLN A 230 11.06 1.77 9.33
N VAL A 231 12.24 1.41 8.91
CA VAL A 231 13.24 2.36 8.50
C VAL A 231 13.02 2.62 7.02
N GLY A 232 12.83 3.87 6.68
CA GLY A 232 12.72 4.29 5.29
C GLY A 232 13.94 3.86 4.48
N ARG A 233 14.00 4.28 3.26
CA ARG A 233 15.07 3.95 2.31
C ARG A 233 16.45 4.08 2.95
N VAL A 234 17.11 2.95 3.11
CA VAL A 234 18.52 2.88 3.52
C VAL A 234 19.34 2.98 2.24
N ARG A 235 20.09 4.03 2.11
CA ARG A 235 21.10 4.20 1.07
C ARG A 235 22.47 3.79 1.58
#